data_04a60cff494e55926ff3ccdd44579d46
#
_entry.id   04a60cff494e55926ff3ccdd44579d46
#
_cell.length_a   1.000
_cell.length_b   1.000
_cell.length_c   1.000
_cell.angle_alpha   90.00
_cell.angle_beta   90.00
_cell.angle_gamma   90.00
#
_symmetry.space_group_name_H-M   'P 1'
#
loop_
_entity.id
_entity.type
_entity.pdbx_description
1 polymer ?
#
loop_
_entity_poly.entity_id
_entity_poly.type
_entity_poly.pdbx_seq_one_letter_code
_entity_poly.pdbx_strand_id
1 'polypeptide(L)'
;MAQLQFNGIGIRALAACVPAMISKNEEALRGIVPADEIEKTIHAIGIREKRIASADTCASDLCFAAAEKLFTDNPEISRESIDVLLFMSQTFDFRTPATAAILQHRLGLSKNCAAMDLSLACSGYVYALSTAFAYASNPGVKRVLLLDGETYSKVVNPRDRVNAPLYGDAGTATLIEKSEDFESSYFVLKTDGSGENAVKIPAGGCRVPATPETLSEKTAPDGSIRSDCEVFMNGMDVFNFAVRCAPDAVKDIAAISGISPASADCVVFHQANKMMTDFLAARMKIPAEKVLYSLNKYGNTSSASIPLTISECGEKLSSRERVLLCGFGAGLSWAAATLSLASAKISPVVDYKS
;
A
#
# COMPACT_ATOMS: atom_id res chain seq x y z
N MET A 1 4.13 6.00 21.91
CA MET A 1 3.81 6.39 20.53
C MET A 1 5.09 6.77 19.83
N ALA A 2 5.41 6.12 18.72
CA ALA A 2 6.58 6.50 17.92
C ALA A 2 6.21 7.74 17.09
N GLN A 3 6.89 8.84 17.36
CA GLN A 3 6.81 10.12 16.63
C GLN A 3 8.17 10.40 16.02
N LEU A 4 8.22 10.61 14.70
CA LEU A 4 9.46 10.85 13.99
C LEU A 4 9.35 12.16 13.21
N GLN A 5 10.45 12.90 13.19
CA GLN A 5 10.61 14.11 12.37
C GLN A 5 11.91 13.98 11.59
N PHE A 6 11.87 14.32 10.32
CA PHE A 6 13.02 14.34 9.44
C PHE A 6 13.09 15.67 8.72
N ASN A 7 14.28 16.27 8.69
CA ASN A 7 14.56 17.54 8.03
C ASN A 7 15.50 17.29 6.85
N GLY A 8 15.24 17.91 5.72
CA GLY A 8 16.09 17.79 4.53
C GLY A 8 16.11 16.36 3.96
N ILE A 9 15.03 15.60 4.13
CA ILE A 9 14.82 14.28 3.56
C ILE A 9 13.44 14.24 2.92
N GLY A 10 13.36 13.81 1.67
CA GLY A 10 12.10 13.79 0.94
C GLY A 10 12.03 12.74 -0.15
N ILE A 11 10.85 12.65 -0.75
CA ILE A 11 10.60 11.81 -1.92
C ILE A 11 11.12 12.56 -3.16
N ARG A 12 12.09 11.99 -3.85
CA ARG A 12 12.67 12.51 -5.09
C ARG A 12 11.86 12.09 -6.31
N ALA A 13 11.45 10.82 -6.34
CA ALA A 13 10.69 10.27 -7.46
C ALA A 13 9.76 9.14 -6.98
N LEU A 14 8.66 8.94 -7.71
CA LEU A 14 7.71 7.86 -7.47
C LEU A 14 7.15 7.36 -8.79
N ALA A 15 7.01 6.02 -8.92
CA ALA A 15 6.37 5.36 -10.03
C ALA A 15 5.54 4.18 -9.55
N ALA A 16 4.53 3.79 -10.33
CA ALA A 16 3.69 2.62 -10.05
C ALA A 16 3.45 1.80 -11.32
N CYS A 17 3.33 0.50 -11.13
CA CYS A 17 3.01 -0.47 -12.16
C CYS A 17 1.88 -1.38 -11.69
N VAL A 18 0.95 -1.68 -12.58
CA VAL A 18 -0.20 -2.56 -12.32
C VAL A 18 -0.27 -3.66 -13.37
N PRO A 19 -0.87 -4.82 -13.07
CA PRO A 19 -1.12 -5.84 -14.08
C PRO A 19 -1.95 -5.30 -15.24
N ALA A 20 -1.69 -5.77 -16.47
CA ALA A 20 -2.46 -5.39 -17.65
C ALA A 20 -3.89 -5.97 -17.62
N MET A 21 -4.10 -7.11 -16.95
CA MET A 21 -5.41 -7.76 -16.89
C MET A 21 -6.36 -6.98 -15.98
N ILE A 22 -7.50 -6.60 -16.57
CA ILE A 22 -8.62 -5.93 -15.88
C ILE A 22 -9.66 -6.97 -15.48
N SER A 23 -10.02 -6.99 -14.20
CA SER A 23 -11.15 -7.77 -13.67
C SER A 23 -12.28 -6.82 -13.28
N LYS A 24 -13.41 -6.89 -13.97
CA LYS A 24 -14.59 -6.07 -13.67
C LYS A 24 -15.42 -6.76 -12.59
N ASN A 25 -15.77 -6.02 -11.54
CA ASN A 25 -16.55 -6.56 -10.42
C ASN A 25 -17.98 -6.98 -10.85
N GLU A 26 -18.56 -6.33 -11.84
CA GLU A 26 -19.86 -6.76 -12.40
C GLU A 26 -19.81 -8.21 -12.92
N GLU A 27 -18.69 -8.62 -13.51
CA GLU A 27 -18.49 -9.98 -14.03
C GLU A 27 -18.01 -10.93 -12.92
N ALA A 28 -17.06 -10.49 -12.10
CA ALA A 28 -16.46 -11.29 -11.05
C ALA A 28 -17.44 -11.69 -9.94
N LEU A 29 -18.47 -10.88 -9.67
CA LEU A 29 -19.49 -11.16 -8.66
C LEU A 29 -20.65 -12.04 -9.15
N ARG A 30 -20.73 -12.33 -10.44
CA ARG A 30 -21.77 -13.24 -10.98
C ARG A 30 -21.64 -14.63 -10.38
N GLY A 31 -22.73 -15.16 -9.82
CA GLY A 31 -22.76 -16.46 -9.16
C GLY A 31 -22.17 -16.48 -7.73
N ILE A 32 -21.64 -15.35 -7.25
CA ILE A 32 -21.13 -15.21 -5.89
C ILE A 32 -22.11 -14.40 -5.04
N VAL A 33 -22.65 -13.32 -5.61
CA VAL A 33 -23.62 -12.41 -5.00
C VAL A 33 -24.92 -12.45 -5.82
N PRO A 34 -26.12 -12.31 -5.19
CA PRO A 34 -27.39 -12.20 -5.93
C PRO A 34 -27.33 -11.08 -6.97
N ALA A 35 -27.89 -11.32 -8.15
CA ALA A 35 -27.76 -10.41 -9.30
C ALA A 35 -28.26 -8.97 -9.00
N ASP A 36 -29.32 -8.84 -8.18
CA ASP A 36 -29.87 -7.55 -7.74
C ASP A 36 -29.04 -6.83 -6.67
N GLU A 37 -28.05 -7.50 -6.09
CA GLU A 37 -27.12 -6.93 -5.09
C GLU A 37 -25.77 -6.51 -5.71
N ILE A 38 -25.45 -6.95 -6.92
CA ILE A 38 -24.13 -6.69 -7.54
C ILE A 38 -23.85 -5.19 -7.63
N GLU A 39 -24.75 -4.41 -8.24
CA GLU A 39 -24.53 -2.97 -8.40
C GLU A 39 -24.55 -2.23 -7.06
N LYS A 40 -25.35 -2.66 -6.09
CA LYS A 40 -25.34 -2.10 -4.72
C LYS A 40 -24.01 -2.34 -4.04
N THR A 41 -23.44 -3.54 -4.19
CA THR A 41 -22.14 -3.91 -3.65
C THR A 41 -21.03 -3.05 -4.30
N ILE A 42 -21.00 -2.95 -5.63
CA ILE A 42 -20.04 -2.14 -6.37
C ILE A 42 -20.11 -0.67 -5.93
N HIS A 43 -21.32 -0.13 -5.78
CA HIS A 43 -21.51 1.25 -5.34
C HIS A 43 -21.02 1.47 -3.91
N ALA A 44 -21.29 0.53 -2.99
CA ALA A 44 -20.89 0.63 -1.59
C ALA A 44 -19.35 0.56 -1.41
N ILE A 45 -18.69 -0.40 -2.09
CA ILE A 45 -17.23 -0.53 -2.03
C ILE A 45 -16.51 0.51 -2.89
N GLY A 46 -17.16 1.03 -3.95
CA GLY A 46 -16.61 2.01 -4.88
C GLY A 46 -15.59 1.45 -5.87
N ILE A 47 -15.55 0.12 -6.06
CA ILE A 47 -14.58 -0.57 -6.92
C ILE A 47 -15.33 -1.18 -8.10
N ARG A 48 -15.15 -0.62 -9.29
CA ARG A 48 -15.74 -1.15 -10.52
C ARG A 48 -14.87 -2.18 -11.19
N GLU A 49 -13.57 -1.94 -11.18
CA GLU A 49 -12.56 -2.82 -11.77
C GLU A 49 -11.31 -2.89 -10.92
N LYS A 50 -10.54 -3.94 -11.14
CA LYS A 50 -9.27 -4.20 -10.45
C LYS A 50 -8.25 -4.69 -11.45
N ARG A 51 -6.99 -4.60 -11.09
CA ARG A 51 -5.88 -5.18 -11.83
C ARG A 51 -5.44 -6.46 -11.13
N ILE A 52 -5.36 -7.55 -11.88
CA ILE A 52 -5.07 -8.88 -11.35
C ILE A 52 -3.84 -9.45 -12.04
N ALA A 53 -2.87 -9.86 -11.24
CA ALA A 53 -1.64 -10.49 -11.72
C ALA A 53 -1.90 -11.88 -12.31
N SER A 54 -1.19 -12.23 -13.37
CA SER A 54 -1.18 -13.60 -13.88
C SER A 54 -0.56 -14.57 -12.86
N ALA A 55 -0.73 -15.86 -13.06
CA ALA A 55 -0.18 -16.88 -12.18
C ALA A 55 1.34 -16.72 -11.97
N ASP A 56 2.06 -16.30 -13.00
CA ASP A 56 3.52 -16.18 -13.02
C ASP A 56 4.06 -14.81 -12.61
N THR A 57 3.18 -13.80 -12.42
CA THR A 57 3.58 -12.44 -12.04
C THR A 57 3.52 -12.26 -10.53
N CYS A 58 4.65 -11.94 -9.91
CA CYS A 58 4.76 -11.64 -8.47
C CYS A 58 4.73 -10.13 -8.18
N ALA A 59 4.56 -9.78 -6.91
CA ALA A 59 4.66 -8.39 -6.45
C ALA A 59 6.02 -7.77 -6.80
N SER A 60 7.09 -8.56 -6.73
CA SER A 60 8.44 -8.16 -7.12
C SER A 60 8.57 -7.78 -8.60
N ASP A 61 7.84 -8.43 -9.49
CA ASP A 61 7.85 -8.13 -10.93
C ASP A 61 7.20 -6.77 -11.21
N LEU A 62 6.09 -6.50 -10.54
CA LEU A 62 5.41 -5.21 -10.63
C LEU A 62 6.28 -4.08 -10.05
N CYS A 63 6.94 -4.33 -8.91
CA CYS A 63 7.89 -3.40 -8.30
C CYS A 63 9.13 -3.18 -9.18
N PHE A 64 9.65 -4.24 -9.80
CA PHE A 64 10.75 -4.14 -10.75
C PHE A 64 10.37 -3.21 -11.93
N ALA A 65 9.20 -3.42 -12.53
CA ALA A 65 8.72 -2.59 -13.63
C ALA A 65 8.49 -1.13 -13.21
N ALA A 66 7.97 -0.90 -11.99
CA ALA A 66 7.83 0.44 -11.43
C ALA A 66 9.20 1.12 -11.22
N ALA A 67 10.22 0.38 -10.72
CA ALA A 67 11.57 0.88 -10.56
C ALA A 67 12.24 1.20 -11.91
N GLU A 68 12.07 0.33 -12.92
CA GLU A 68 12.55 0.59 -14.28
C GLU A 68 11.93 1.87 -14.87
N LYS A 69 10.64 2.07 -14.65
CA LYS A 69 9.96 3.31 -15.05
C LYS A 69 10.54 4.53 -14.32
N LEU A 70 10.74 4.41 -13.01
CA LEU A 70 11.34 5.48 -12.20
C LEU A 70 12.73 5.86 -12.72
N PHE A 71 13.62 4.89 -12.98
CA PHE A 71 14.95 5.16 -13.52
C PHE A 71 14.92 5.72 -14.94
N THR A 72 14.00 5.23 -15.78
CA THR A 72 13.82 5.73 -17.15
C THR A 72 13.41 7.20 -17.17
N ASP A 73 12.50 7.58 -16.28
CA ASP A 73 12.02 8.98 -16.19
C ASP A 73 13.03 9.90 -15.48
N ASN A 74 14.02 9.33 -14.77
CA ASN A 74 15.05 10.07 -14.05
C ASN A 74 16.46 9.57 -14.43
N PRO A 75 16.92 9.80 -15.67
CA PRO A 75 18.20 9.27 -16.17
C PRO A 75 19.43 9.82 -15.43
N GLU A 76 19.27 10.91 -14.68
CA GLU A 76 20.31 11.48 -13.81
C GLU A 76 20.54 10.66 -12.54
N ILE A 77 19.65 9.71 -12.21
CA ILE A 77 19.75 8.86 -11.03
C ILE A 77 20.44 7.55 -11.41
N SER A 78 21.72 7.43 -11.07
CA SER A 78 22.46 6.18 -11.25
C SER A 78 21.98 5.11 -10.30
N ARG A 79 21.81 3.88 -10.78
CA ARG A 79 21.52 2.68 -9.97
C ARG A 79 22.61 2.40 -8.93
N GLU A 80 23.85 2.71 -9.24
CA GLU A 80 24.99 2.58 -8.32
C GLU A 80 24.91 3.52 -7.13
N SER A 81 24.08 4.58 -7.21
CA SER A 81 23.91 5.54 -6.14
C SER A 81 22.84 5.15 -5.11
N ILE A 82 22.23 3.97 -5.26
CA ILE A 82 21.27 3.43 -4.28
C ILE A 82 22.04 2.70 -3.19
N ASP A 83 21.98 3.22 -1.98
CA ASP A 83 22.68 2.67 -0.82
C ASP A 83 21.84 1.63 -0.07
N VAL A 84 20.50 1.79 -0.10
CA VAL A 84 19.57 0.89 0.58
C VAL A 84 18.37 0.58 -0.32
N LEU A 85 18.01 -0.69 -0.41
CA LEU A 85 16.79 -1.19 -1.02
C LEU A 85 15.88 -1.80 0.05
N LEU A 86 14.67 -1.27 0.19
CA LEU A 86 13.63 -1.84 1.04
C LEU A 86 12.53 -2.42 0.16
N PHE A 87 12.10 -3.64 0.44
CA PHE A 87 10.93 -4.24 -0.21
C PHE A 87 9.83 -4.48 0.82
N MET A 88 8.72 -3.76 0.68
CA MET A 88 7.53 -3.90 1.51
C MET A 88 6.51 -4.78 0.81
N SER A 89 6.14 -5.90 1.44
CA SER A 89 5.10 -6.79 0.94
C SER A 89 4.62 -7.76 2.03
N GLN A 90 3.47 -8.38 1.82
CA GLN A 90 3.03 -9.61 2.49
C GLN A 90 2.94 -10.79 1.52
N THR A 91 3.14 -10.54 0.23
CA THR A 91 3.11 -11.52 -0.86
C THR A 91 4.51 -11.70 -1.48
N PHE A 92 5.48 -12.06 -0.62
CA PHE A 92 6.87 -12.31 -1.02
C PHE A 92 6.99 -13.45 -2.03
N ASP A 93 8.01 -13.38 -2.90
CA ASP A 93 8.30 -14.44 -3.88
C ASP A 93 8.58 -15.78 -3.19
N PHE A 94 9.38 -15.73 -2.12
CA PHE A 94 9.83 -16.89 -1.36
C PHE A 94 9.88 -16.57 0.14
N ARG A 95 9.85 -17.61 0.97
CA ARG A 95 10.13 -17.46 2.39
C ARG A 95 11.61 -17.17 2.68
N THR A 96 12.49 -17.63 1.79
CA THR A 96 13.93 -17.40 1.79
C THR A 96 14.48 -17.70 0.39
N PRO A 97 15.41 -16.91 -0.16
CA PRO A 97 15.98 -15.68 0.41
C PRO A 97 14.96 -14.52 0.47
N ALA A 98 15.36 -13.40 1.08
CA ALA A 98 14.60 -12.14 1.02
C ALA A 98 14.43 -11.70 -0.44
N THR A 99 13.21 -11.27 -0.80
CA THR A 99 12.89 -10.80 -2.15
C THR A 99 13.69 -9.55 -2.53
N ALA A 100 13.98 -8.67 -1.55
CA ALA A 100 14.85 -7.51 -1.77
C ALA A 100 16.26 -7.89 -2.29
N ALA A 101 16.83 -9.02 -1.84
CA ALA A 101 18.13 -9.48 -2.34
C ALA A 101 18.04 -9.88 -3.83
N ILE A 102 16.94 -10.50 -4.24
CA ILE A 102 16.69 -10.85 -5.65
C ILE A 102 16.49 -9.57 -6.48
N LEU A 103 15.71 -8.62 -5.97
CA LEU A 103 15.47 -7.34 -6.64
C LEU A 103 16.72 -6.48 -6.76
N GLN A 104 17.63 -6.52 -5.75
CA GLN A 104 18.92 -5.83 -5.82
C GLN A 104 19.71 -6.29 -7.05
N HIS A 105 19.79 -7.61 -7.29
CA HIS A 105 20.47 -8.18 -8.44
C HIS A 105 19.74 -7.88 -9.76
N ARG A 106 18.43 -8.09 -9.81
CA ARG A 106 17.60 -7.85 -11.00
C ARG A 106 17.68 -6.40 -11.48
N LEU A 107 17.67 -5.45 -10.55
CA LEU A 107 17.78 -4.02 -10.84
C LEU A 107 19.21 -3.57 -11.17
N GLY A 108 20.20 -4.45 -11.07
CA GLY A 108 21.61 -4.10 -11.30
C GLY A 108 22.15 -3.08 -10.29
N LEU A 109 21.64 -3.09 -9.05
CA LEU A 109 22.16 -2.22 -7.99
C LEU A 109 23.53 -2.72 -7.50
N SER A 110 24.31 -1.81 -6.92
CA SER A 110 25.63 -2.14 -6.36
C SER A 110 25.55 -3.26 -5.32
N LYS A 111 26.57 -4.11 -5.26
CA LYS A 111 26.75 -5.10 -4.17
C LYS A 111 26.98 -4.44 -2.80
N ASN A 112 27.28 -3.14 -2.77
CA ASN A 112 27.37 -2.36 -1.54
C ASN A 112 26.00 -1.85 -1.07
N CYS A 113 24.93 -2.06 -1.84
CA CYS A 113 23.56 -1.72 -1.45
C CYS A 113 23.06 -2.71 -0.39
N ALA A 114 22.62 -2.21 0.75
CA ALA A 114 21.91 -3.02 1.74
C ALA A 114 20.49 -3.30 1.24
N ALA A 115 20.05 -4.57 1.30
CA ALA A 115 18.73 -4.97 0.82
C ALA A 115 17.98 -5.79 1.88
N MET A 116 16.71 -5.43 2.17
CA MET A 116 15.89 -6.16 3.14
C MET A 116 14.40 -6.05 2.87
N ASP A 117 13.67 -7.10 3.29
CA ASP A 117 12.21 -7.14 3.24
C ASP A 117 11.61 -6.54 4.52
N LEU A 118 10.47 -5.87 4.36
CA LEU A 118 9.60 -5.40 5.43
C LEU A 118 8.21 -6.04 5.25
N SER A 119 7.59 -6.48 6.34
CA SER A 119 6.29 -7.17 6.30
C SER A 119 5.27 -6.46 7.17
N LEU A 120 4.38 -5.71 6.53
CA LEU A 120 3.20 -5.10 7.12
C LEU A 120 2.09 -5.03 6.06
N ALA A 121 0.84 -4.97 6.50
CA ALA A 121 -0.29 -4.87 5.61
C ALA A 121 -0.56 -3.41 5.16
N CYS A 122 -1.81 -3.01 5.14
CA CYS A 122 -2.30 -1.74 4.58
C CYS A 122 -1.71 -0.45 5.18
N SER A 123 -1.09 -0.49 6.36
CA SER A 123 -0.30 0.61 6.92
C SER A 123 1.15 0.62 6.45
N GLY A 124 1.56 -0.43 5.72
CA GLY A 124 2.94 -0.78 5.40
C GLY A 124 3.70 0.32 4.70
N TYR A 125 3.10 0.99 3.72
CA TYR A 125 3.79 2.07 3.02
C TYR A 125 4.26 3.18 3.96
N VAL A 126 3.41 3.67 4.87
CA VAL A 126 3.79 4.76 5.78
C VAL A 126 4.90 4.31 6.76
N TYR A 127 4.83 3.05 7.24
CA TYR A 127 5.89 2.46 8.05
C TYR A 127 7.21 2.30 7.27
N ALA A 128 7.14 1.75 6.08
CA ALA A 128 8.31 1.54 5.22
C ALA A 128 8.94 2.88 4.78
N LEU A 129 8.09 3.88 4.48
CA LEU A 129 8.55 5.23 4.16
C LEU A 129 9.30 5.84 5.34
N SER A 130 8.77 5.73 6.57
CA SER A 130 9.46 6.21 7.78
C SER A 130 10.80 5.50 8.00
N THR A 131 10.87 4.20 7.70
CA THR A 131 12.12 3.42 7.77
C THR A 131 13.12 3.89 6.71
N ALA A 132 12.67 4.17 5.49
CA ALA A 132 13.50 4.72 4.43
C ALA A 132 14.06 6.10 4.80
N PHE A 133 13.25 6.96 5.39
CA PHE A 133 13.68 8.26 5.90
C PHE A 133 14.70 8.13 7.04
N ALA A 134 14.51 7.16 7.95
CA ALA A 134 15.47 6.88 9.02
C ALA A 134 16.81 6.40 8.46
N TYR A 135 16.84 5.58 7.41
CA TYR A 135 18.09 5.26 6.72
C TYR A 135 18.72 6.47 6.07
N ALA A 136 17.95 7.25 5.31
CA ALA A 136 18.44 8.45 4.63
C ALA A 136 18.93 9.55 5.61
N SER A 137 18.52 9.52 6.89
CA SER A 137 19.03 10.46 7.90
C SER A 137 20.49 10.21 8.27
N ASN A 138 21.02 9.01 8.01
CA ASN A 138 22.40 8.68 8.29
C ASN A 138 23.36 9.36 7.30
N PRO A 139 24.51 9.89 7.75
CA PRO A 139 25.44 10.61 6.86
C PRO A 139 25.98 9.76 5.70
N GLY A 140 26.13 8.45 5.91
CA GLY A 140 26.65 7.49 4.91
C GLY A 140 25.61 6.99 3.91
N VAL A 141 24.34 7.37 4.03
CA VAL A 141 23.25 6.95 3.12
C VAL A 141 22.76 8.16 2.33
N LYS A 142 22.91 8.11 1.03
CA LYS A 142 22.48 9.18 0.13
C LYS A 142 21.07 8.92 -0.41
N ARG A 143 20.82 7.68 -0.84
CA ARG A 143 19.56 7.29 -1.50
C ARG A 143 19.03 5.97 -0.99
N VAL A 144 17.73 5.95 -0.75
CA VAL A 144 16.97 4.73 -0.40
C VAL A 144 15.91 4.50 -1.45
N LEU A 145 15.89 3.31 -2.05
CA LEU A 145 14.83 2.85 -2.94
C LEU A 145 13.86 1.99 -2.13
N LEU A 146 12.64 2.48 -1.95
CA LEU A 146 11.54 1.73 -1.36
C LEU A 146 10.66 1.17 -2.46
N LEU A 147 10.59 -0.15 -2.54
CA LEU A 147 9.66 -0.90 -3.37
C LEU A 147 8.52 -1.39 -2.48
N ASP A 148 7.29 -1.15 -2.88
CA ASP A 148 6.10 -1.59 -2.14
C ASP A 148 5.11 -2.21 -3.13
N GLY A 149 4.81 -3.48 -2.96
CA GLY A 149 3.97 -4.21 -3.90
C GLY A 149 3.25 -5.40 -3.28
N GLU A 150 2.07 -5.68 -3.85
CA GLU A 150 1.22 -6.78 -3.41
C GLU A 150 0.56 -7.48 -4.59
N THR A 151 0.46 -8.79 -4.48
CA THR A 151 -0.38 -9.65 -5.34
C THR A 151 -1.41 -10.37 -4.49
N TYR A 152 -2.25 -9.59 -3.80
CA TYR A 152 -3.25 -10.11 -2.86
C TYR A 152 -4.31 -10.98 -3.55
N SER A 153 -4.53 -10.78 -4.84
CA SER A 153 -5.41 -11.66 -5.63
C SER A 153 -5.03 -13.14 -5.55
N LYS A 154 -3.75 -13.44 -5.26
CA LYS A 154 -3.23 -14.82 -5.15
C LYS A 154 -3.55 -15.50 -3.82
N VAL A 155 -3.92 -14.72 -2.81
CA VAL A 155 -4.26 -15.22 -1.47
C VAL A 155 -5.73 -14.93 -1.10
N VAL A 156 -6.53 -14.57 -2.09
CA VAL A 156 -7.98 -14.36 -1.97
C VAL A 156 -8.72 -15.38 -2.83
N ASN A 157 -9.63 -16.14 -2.24
CA ASN A 157 -10.48 -17.03 -3.01
C ASN A 157 -11.45 -16.21 -3.88
N PRO A 158 -11.57 -16.50 -5.20
CA PRO A 158 -12.48 -15.77 -6.08
C PRO A 158 -13.97 -15.95 -5.71
N ARG A 159 -14.32 -16.94 -4.88
CA ARG A 159 -15.66 -17.16 -4.34
C ARG A 159 -15.90 -16.60 -2.94
N ASP A 160 -14.94 -15.85 -2.39
CA ASP A 160 -15.12 -15.14 -1.13
C ASP A 160 -15.90 -13.84 -1.38
N ARG A 161 -17.15 -13.79 -0.89
CA ARG A 161 -18.05 -12.63 -1.09
C ARG A 161 -17.54 -11.33 -0.50
N VAL A 162 -16.72 -11.44 0.53
CA VAL A 162 -16.18 -10.29 1.27
C VAL A 162 -14.90 -9.76 0.62
N ASN A 163 -13.96 -10.67 0.33
CA ASN A 163 -12.62 -10.30 -0.09
C ASN A 163 -12.45 -10.24 -1.62
N ALA A 164 -13.11 -11.12 -2.38
CA ALA A 164 -12.95 -11.16 -3.84
C ALA A 164 -13.28 -9.83 -4.55
N PRO A 165 -14.31 -9.07 -4.17
CA PRO A 165 -14.61 -7.79 -4.83
C PRO A 165 -13.64 -6.66 -4.46
N LEU A 166 -12.80 -6.81 -3.42
CA LEU A 166 -11.97 -5.73 -2.89
C LEU A 166 -10.59 -5.70 -3.50
N TYR A 167 -9.85 -6.82 -3.42
CA TYR A 167 -8.41 -6.81 -3.63
C TYR A 167 -7.99 -6.79 -5.11
N GLY A 168 -7.04 -5.91 -5.41
CA GLY A 168 -6.28 -5.85 -6.65
C GLY A 168 -4.78 -5.87 -6.37
N ASP A 169 -3.97 -5.89 -7.42
CA ASP A 169 -2.53 -6.05 -7.38
C ASP A 169 -1.82 -4.82 -7.94
N ALA A 170 -0.69 -4.47 -7.33
CA ALA A 170 0.17 -3.36 -7.78
C ALA A 170 1.60 -3.52 -7.26
N GLY A 171 2.53 -2.86 -7.95
CA GLY A 171 3.89 -2.62 -7.46
C GLY A 171 4.25 -1.16 -7.63
N THR A 172 5.03 -0.62 -6.70
CA THR A 172 5.45 0.78 -6.70
C THR A 172 6.93 0.91 -6.37
N ALA A 173 7.52 2.02 -6.79
CA ALA A 173 8.89 2.39 -6.46
C ALA A 173 8.90 3.85 -6.00
N THR A 174 9.48 4.10 -4.83
CA THR A 174 9.65 5.43 -4.25
C THR A 174 11.13 5.64 -3.98
N LEU A 175 11.71 6.69 -4.53
CA LEU A 175 13.09 7.09 -4.25
C LEU A 175 13.12 8.19 -3.21
N ILE A 176 13.81 7.92 -2.12
CA ILE A 176 14.05 8.85 -1.03
C ILE A 176 15.50 9.32 -1.09
N GLU A 177 15.72 10.62 -0.98
CA GLU A 177 17.05 11.17 -0.88
C GLU A 177 17.13 12.32 0.12
N LYS A 178 18.38 12.69 0.46
CA LYS A 178 18.69 13.83 1.32
C LYS A 178 19.01 15.05 0.47
N SER A 179 18.32 16.18 0.74
CA SER A 179 18.60 17.50 0.16
C SER A 179 18.12 18.58 1.12
N GLU A 180 18.82 19.72 1.15
CA GLU A 180 18.40 20.90 1.91
C GLU A 180 17.10 21.52 1.37
N ASP A 181 16.73 21.20 0.13
CA ASP A 181 15.50 21.69 -0.51
C ASP A 181 14.23 21.00 -0.02
N PHE A 182 14.35 19.91 0.74
CA PHE A 182 13.17 19.19 1.24
C PHE A 182 12.66 19.77 2.55
N GLU A 183 11.37 20.03 2.60
CA GLU A 183 10.64 20.41 3.80
C GLU A 183 10.66 19.30 4.87
N SER A 184 10.36 19.69 6.11
CA SER A 184 10.26 18.73 7.21
C SER A 184 9.12 17.74 6.99
N SER A 185 9.40 16.48 7.25
CA SER A 185 8.43 15.38 7.21
C SER A 185 8.22 14.80 8.59
N TYR A 186 6.97 14.41 8.89
CA TYR A 186 6.57 13.90 10.20
C TYR A 186 5.85 12.59 10.06
N PHE A 187 6.03 11.68 11.04
CA PHE A 187 5.40 10.36 11.06
C PHE A 187 4.91 10.02 12.46
N VAL A 188 3.77 9.36 12.52
CA VAL A 188 3.21 8.74 13.74
C VAL A 188 2.90 7.29 13.42
N LEU A 189 3.46 6.37 14.20
CA LEU A 189 3.34 4.92 14.01
C LEU A 189 2.76 4.27 15.26
N LYS A 190 1.76 3.40 15.10
CA LYS A 190 1.06 2.74 16.20
C LYS A 190 0.69 1.30 15.85
N THR A 191 0.67 0.43 16.87
CA THR A 191 0.34 -1.00 16.72
C THR A 191 -0.48 -1.48 17.93
N ASP A 192 -1.47 -2.33 17.66
CA ASP A 192 -2.25 -3.05 18.68
C ASP A 192 -2.41 -4.52 18.26
N GLY A 193 -1.54 -5.38 18.74
CA GLY A 193 -1.55 -6.81 18.43
C GLY A 193 -2.75 -7.58 19.01
N SER A 194 -3.54 -6.99 19.90
CA SER A 194 -4.74 -7.65 20.45
C SER A 194 -5.82 -7.87 19.38
N GLY A 195 -5.76 -7.13 18.27
CA GLY A 195 -6.67 -7.25 17.12
C GLY A 195 -6.22 -8.21 16.02
N GLU A 196 -5.25 -9.11 16.29
CA GLU A 196 -4.63 -10.00 15.27
C GLU A 196 -5.62 -10.81 14.44
N ASN A 197 -6.80 -11.10 14.97
CA ASN A 197 -7.81 -11.93 14.32
C ASN A 197 -8.80 -11.14 13.43
N ALA A 198 -8.68 -9.81 13.36
CA ALA A 198 -9.56 -8.99 12.51
C ALA A 198 -9.29 -9.20 11.00
N VAL A 199 -8.00 -9.34 10.64
CA VAL A 199 -7.56 -9.70 9.27
C VAL A 199 -6.38 -10.66 9.39
N LYS A 200 -6.49 -11.84 8.81
CA LYS A 200 -5.47 -12.89 8.97
C LYS A 200 -5.50 -13.87 7.81
N ILE A 201 -4.35 -14.45 7.48
CA ILE A 201 -4.27 -15.73 6.78
C ILE A 201 -3.95 -16.77 7.84
N PRO A 202 -4.91 -17.63 8.24
CA PRO A 202 -4.76 -18.50 9.41
C PRO A 202 -3.66 -19.55 9.32
N ALA A 203 -3.41 -20.04 8.09
CA ALA A 203 -2.45 -21.12 7.84
C ALA A 203 -1.45 -20.75 6.71
N GLY A 204 -0.52 -21.64 6.42
CA GLY A 204 0.54 -21.41 5.42
C GLY A 204 1.84 -20.84 6.01
N GLY A 205 1.81 -20.39 7.28
CA GLY A 205 2.99 -19.95 8.04
C GLY A 205 3.67 -21.07 8.83
N CYS A 206 4.68 -20.72 9.62
CA CYS A 206 5.39 -21.69 10.47
C CYS A 206 4.54 -22.20 11.65
N ARG A 207 3.64 -21.37 12.18
CA ARG A 207 2.78 -21.76 13.33
C ARG A 207 1.73 -22.77 12.93
N VAL A 208 1.10 -22.58 11.76
CA VAL A 208 0.11 -23.49 11.16
C VAL A 208 0.56 -23.71 9.72
N PRO A 209 1.26 -24.81 9.43
CA PRO A 209 1.72 -25.10 8.07
C PRO A 209 0.55 -25.35 7.10
N ALA A 210 0.83 -25.20 5.79
CA ALA A 210 -0.09 -25.67 4.77
C ALA A 210 -0.15 -27.21 4.78
N THR A 211 -1.35 -27.76 4.92
CA THR A 211 -1.66 -29.20 4.87
C THR A 211 -2.87 -29.40 3.97
N PRO A 212 -3.20 -30.65 3.56
CA PRO A 212 -4.44 -30.92 2.82
C PRO A 212 -5.68 -30.36 3.52
N GLU A 213 -5.74 -30.40 4.87
CA GLU A 213 -6.85 -29.89 5.66
C GLU A 213 -6.96 -28.38 5.64
N THR A 214 -5.82 -27.65 5.76
CA THR A 214 -5.80 -26.18 5.75
C THR A 214 -5.95 -25.60 4.34
N LEU A 215 -5.64 -26.35 3.30
CA LEU A 215 -5.90 -26.02 1.91
C LEU A 215 -7.33 -26.36 1.45
N SER A 216 -8.06 -27.18 2.25
CA SER A 216 -9.44 -27.55 1.95
C SER A 216 -10.36 -26.33 2.04
N GLU A 217 -11.15 -26.09 1.00
CA GLU A 217 -12.13 -25.02 0.98
C GLU A 217 -13.28 -25.29 1.94
N LYS A 218 -13.72 -24.25 2.63
CA LYS A 218 -14.82 -24.26 3.59
C LYS A 218 -15.82 -23.19 3.24
N THR A 219 -17.11 -23.49 3.37
CA THR A 219 -18.18 -22.50 3.21
C THR A 219 -18.44 -21.84 4.56
N ALA A 220 -18.28 -20.52 4.61
CA ALA A 220 -18.60 -19.73 5.78
C ALA A 220 -20.11 -19.43 5.90
N PRO A 221 -20.63 -19.02 7.06
CA PRO A 221 -22.05 -18.70 7.26
C PRO A 221 -22.60 -17.62 6.33
N ASP A 222 -21.77 -16.71 5.87
CA ASP A 222 -22.11 -15.65 4.90
C ASP A 222 -22.13 -16.13 3.44
N GLY A 223 -21.82 -17.42 3.22
CA GLY A 223 -21.75 -18.05 1.91
C GLY A 223 -20.41 -17.81 1.18
N SER A 224 -19.44 -17.15 1.81
CA SER A 224 -18.07 -17.05 1.30
C SER A 224 -17.39 -18.42 1.31
N ILE A 225 -16.60 -18.70 0.28
CA ILE A 225 -15.81 -19.93 0.19
C ILE A 225 -14.34 -19.53 0.29
N ARG A 226 -13.61 -20.16 1.21
CA ARG A 226 -12.16 -19.97 1.39
C ARG A 226 -11.53 -21.13 2.15
N SER A 227 -10.22 -21.28 1.97
CA SER A 227 -9.38 -22.15 2.80
C SER A 227 -8.75 -21.37 3.97
N ASP A 228 -8.08 -22.06 4.88
CA ASP A 228 -7.34 -21.40 5.96
C ASP A 228 -6.02 -20.78 5.47
N CYS A 229 -5.57 -21.11 4.24
CA CYS A 229 -4.41 -20.49 3.59
C CYS A 229 -4.76 -19.21 2.79
N GLU A 230 -6.01 -18.76 2.87
CA GLU A 230 -6.49 -17.55 2.20
C GLU A 230 -6.92 -16.49 3.22
N VAL A 231 -7.03 -15.25 2.77
CA VAL A 231 -7.36 -14.11 3.63
C VAL A 231 -8.75 -14.26 4.26
N PHE A 232 -8.78 -14.19 5.56
CA PHE A 232 -9.98 -13.95 6.36
C PHE A 232 -10.03 -12.49 6.81
N MET A 233 -11.19 -11.86 6.71
CA MET A 233 -11.43 -10.52 7.23
C MET A 233 -12.79 -10.44 7.92
N ASN A 234 -12.79 -9.96 9.18
CA ASN A 234 -14.00 -9.51 9.85
C ASN A 234 -14.21 -8.02 9.53
N GLY A 235 -15.07 -7.73 8.58
CA GLY A 235 -15.28 -6.36 8.10
C GLY A 235 -15.77 -5.40 9.19
N MET A 236 -16.55 -5.88 10.17
CA MET A 236 -17.04 -5.03 11.28
C MET A 236 -15.91 -4.65 12.25
N ASP A 237 -15.03 -5.60 12.61
CA ASP A 237 -13.89 -5.33 13.48
C ASP A 237 -12.91 -4.36 12.81
N VAL A 238 -12.66 -4.55 11.49
CA VAL A 238 -11.80 -3.65 10.70
C VAL A 238 -12.42 -2.25 10.63
N PHE A 239 -13.73 -2.14 10.41
CA PHE A 239 -14.42 -0.84 10.38
C PHE A 239 -14.33 -0.13 11.73
N ASN A 240 -14.68 -0.81 12.82
CA ASN A 240 -14.63 -0.26 14.18
C ASN A 240 -13.21 0.19 14.56
N PHE A 241 -12.21 -0.58 14.17
CA PHE A 241 -10.80 -0.23 14.35
C PHE A 241 -10.44 1.04 13.55
N ALA A 242 -10.71 1.08 12.24
CA ALA A 242 -10.33 2.19 11.38
C ALA A 242 -10.97 3.51 11.83
N VAL A 243 -12.27 3.48 12.19
CA VAL A 243 -13.03 4.65 12.66
C VAL A 243 -12.48 5.25 13.96
N ARG A 244 -11.86 4.45 14.79
CA ARG A 244 -11.19 4.89 16.03
C ARG A 244 -9.75 5.34 15.76
N CYS A 245 -8.97 4.51 15.08
CA CYS A 245 -7.51 4.64 15.04
C CYS A 245 -7.01 5.62 13.98
N ALA A 246 -7.67 5.74 12.81
CA ALA A 246 -7.25 6.69 11.79
C ALA A 246 -7.41 8.16 12.24
N PRO A 247 -8.56 8.58 12.84
CA PRO A 247 -8.67 9.93 13.40
C PRO A 247 -7.65 10.22 14.51
N ASP A 248 -7.33 9.23 15.35
CA ASP A 248 -6.32 9.41 16.41
C ASP A 248 -4.92 9.66 15.82
N ALA A 249 -4.51 8.88 14.80
CA ALA A 249 -3.24 9.11 14.13
C ALA A 249 -3.19 10.47 13.45
N VAL A 250 -4.27 10.87 12.78
CA VAL A 250 -4.37 12.18 12.10
C VAL A 250 -4.35 13.34 13.09
N LYS A 251 -4.96 13.17 14.27
CA LYS A 251 -4.87 14.16 15.36
C LYS A 251 -3.43 14.29 15.88
N ASP A 252 -2.77 13.16 16.09
CA ASP A 252 -1.41 13.15 16.62
C ASP A 252 -0.40 13.73 15.62
N ILE A 253 -0.53 13.40 14.33
CA ILE A 253 0.35 13.98 13.31
C ILE A 253 0.12 15.49 13.17
N ALA A 254 -1.11 15.97 13.29
CA ALA A 254 -1.43 17.40 13.27
C ALA A 254 -0.80 18.13 14.45
N ALA A 255 -0.72 17.49 15.62
CA ALA A 255 -0.14 18.09 16.82
C ALA A 255 1.38 18.29 16.70
N ILE A 256 2.11 17.40 16.01
CA ILE A 256 3.57 17.50 15.86
C ILE A 256 4.01 18.26 14.61
N SER A 257 3.21 18.25 13.55
CA SER A 257 3.55 18.91 12.28
C SER A 257 2.96 20.32 12.15
N GLY A 258 1.94 20.65 12.94
CA GLY A 258 1.14 21.86 12.76
C GLY A 258 0.21 21.82 11.55
N ILE A 259 0.19 20.71 10.79
CA ILE A 259 -0.66 20.53 9.60
C ILE A 259 -1.93 19.78 9.98
N SER A 260 -3.03 20.51 10.10
CA SER A 260 -4.35 19.90 10.34
C SER A 260 -4.91 19.29 9.05
N PRO A 261 -5.88 18.36 9.13
CA PRO A 261 -6.58 17.85 7.95
C PRO A 261 -7.20 18.95 7.08
N ALA A 262 -7.70 20.02 7.71
CA ALA A 262 -8.29 21.15 7.00
C ALA A 262 -7.24 22.00 6.27
N SER A 263 -6.02 22.12 6.81
CA SER A 263 -4.91 22.88 6.21
C SER A 263 -4.05 22.05 5.25
N ALA A 264 -4.20 20.72 5.22
CA ALA A 264 -3.56 19.88 4.21
C ALA A 264 -4.04 20.24 2.81
N ASP A 265 -3.16 20.17 1.82
CA ASP A 265 -3.51 20.41 0.42
C ASP A 265 -4.26 19.22 -0.16
N CYS A 266 -3.88 18.02 0.23
CA CYS A 266 -4.58 16.78 -0.08
C CYS A 266 -4.34 15.71 0.98
N VAL A 267 -5.21 14.69 0.96
CA VAL A 267 -5.17 13.55 1.87
C VAL A 267 -5.26 12.26 1.06
N VAL A 268 -4.33 11.35 1.31
CA VAL A 268 -4.31 10.02 0.73
C VAL A 268 -4.45 9.00 1.83
N PHE A 269 -5.62 8.38 1.91
CA PHE A 269 -5.86 7.23 2.77
C PHE A 269 -5.44 5.94 2.08
N HIS A 270 -5.09 4.91 2.87
CA HIS A 270 -5.19 3.54 2.38
C HIS A 270 -6.55 3.31 1.71
N GLN A 271 -6.55 2.72 0.52
CA GLN A 271 -7.74 2.52 -0.31
C GLN A 271 -8.48 1.23 0.08
N ALA A 272 -9.05 1.18 1.29
CA ALA A 272 -9.77 0.00 1.79
C ALA A 272 -11.06 -0.27 1.00
N ASN A 273 -11.98 0.67 1.03
CA ASN A 273 -13.19 0.81 0.21
C ASN A 273 -13.72 2.24 0.33
N LYS A 274 -14.59 2.64 -0.60
CA LYS A 274 -15.09 4.02 -0.68
C LYS A 274 -15.90 4.42 0.54
N MET A 275 -16.81 3.56 1.00
CA MET A 275 -17.67 3.85 2.16
C MET A 275 -16.84 4.15 3.41
N MET A 276 -15.80 3.37 3.69
CA MET A 276 -14.92 3.60 4.83
C MET A 276 -14.14 4.91 4.70
N THR A 277 -13.56 5.16 3.53
CA THR A 277 -12.78 6.38 3.28
C THR A 277 -13.64 7.63 3.37
N ASP A 278 -14.84 7.62 2.78
CA ASP A 278 -15.80 8.73 2.88
C ASP A 278 -16.23 8.99 4.33
N PHE A 279 -16.49 7.91 5.10
CA PHE A 279 -16.84 8.02 6.51
C PHE A 279 -15.71 8.65 7.34
N LEU A 280 -14.47 8.21 7.13
CA LEU A 280 -13.29 8.75 7.81
C LEU A 280 -13.09 10.23 7.46
N ALA A 281 -13.20 10.60 6.17
CA ALA A 281 -13.09 11.98 5.72
C ALA A 281 -14.14 12.88 6.38
N ALA A 282 -15.41 12.45 6.37
CA ALA A 282 -16.50 13.19 7.00
C ALA A 282 -16.28 13.35 8.52
N ARG A 283 -15.89 12.27 9.22
CA ARG A 283 -15.59 12.28 10.66
C ARG A 283 -14.48 13.26 11.04
N MET A 284 -13.45 13.36 10.19
CA MET A 284 -12.32 14.27 10.37
C MET A 284 -12.55 15.66 9.76
N LYS A 285 -13.74 15.91 9.19
CA LYS A 285 -14.12 17.18 8.52
C LYS A 285 -13.15 17.55 7.38
N ILE A 286 -12.68 16.55 6.64
CA ILE A 286 -11.84 16.75 5.46
C ILE A 286 -12.76 17.03 4.26
N PRO A 287 -12.56 18.14 3.52
CA PRO A 287 -13.30 18.41 2.30
C PRO A 287 -13.12 17.29 1.28
N ALA A 288 -14.20 16.85 0.63
CA ALA A 288 -14.19 15.70 -0.28
C ALA A 288 -13.19 15.89 -1.46
N GLU A 289 -13.05 17.11 -1.94
CA GLU A 289 -12.14 17.48 -3.04
C GLU A 289 -10.66 17.35 -2.68
N LYS A 290 -10.32 17.24 -1.39
CA LYS A 290 -8.96 17.02 -0.90
C LYS A 290 -8.62 15.54 -0.77
N VAL A 291 -9.61 14.65 -0.76
CA VAL A 291 -9.40 13.21 -0.64
C VAL A 291 -9.14 12.61 -2.01
N LEU A 292 -8.01 11.94 -2.17
CA LEU A 292 -7.63 11.32 -3.44
C LEU A 292 -8.01 9.84 -3.46
N TYR A 293 -8.48 9.38 -4.61
CA TYR A 293 -8.95 8.02 -4.84
C TYR A 293 -8.33 7.42 -6.10
N SER A 294 -7.96 6.15 -6.02
CA SER A 294 -7.59 5.30 -7.16
C SER A 294 -8.36 3.97 -7.16
N LEU A 295 -9.04 3.67 -6.06
CA LEU A 295 -9.66 2.37 -5.79
C LEU A 295 -10.70 1.91 -6.83
N ASN A 296 -11.35 2.83 -7.53
CA ASN A 296 -12.37 2.50 -8.53
C ASN A 296 -11.81 1.77 -9.76
N LYS A 297 -10.50 1.96 -10.04
CA LYS A 297 -9.76 1.34 -11.16
C LYS A 297 -8.86 0.19 -10.73
N TYR A 298 -8.37 0.23 -9.48
CA TYR A 298 -7.31 -0.68 -9.05
C TYR A 298 -7.72 -1.56 -7.87
N GLY A 299 -8.84 -1.25 -7.21
CA GLY A 299 -9.24 -1.92 -5.98
C GLY A 299 -8.35 -1.57 -4.79
N ASN A 300 -8.43 -2.42 -3.78
CA ASN A 300 -7.58 -2.36 -2.60
C ASN A 300 -6.27 -3.13 -2.90
N THR A 301 -5.19 -2.40 -3.12
CA THR A 301 -3.85 -2.98 -3.35
C THR A 301 -3.00 -3.01 -2.07
N SER A 302 -3.65 -3.16 -0.91
CA SER A 302 -3.01 -3.26 0.42
C SER A 302 -2.02 -2.12 0.70
N SER A 303 -0.76 -2.42 1.03
CA SER A 303 0.29 -1.42 1.30
C SER A 303 0.54 -0.50 0.11
N ALA A 304 0.58 -1.03 -1.10
CA ALA A 304 0.84 -0.29 -2.34
C ALA A 304 -0.26 0.74 -2.71
N SER A 305 -1.41 0.75 -2.01
CA SER A 305 -2.55 1.60 -2.36
C SER A 305 -2.28 3.10 -2.23
N ILE A 306 -1.50 3.52 -1.24
CA ILE A 306 -1.13 4.93 -1.05
C ILE A 306 -0.19 5.40 -2.17
N PRO A 307 0.96 4.77 -2.43
CA PRO A 307 1.87 5.21 -3.50
C PRO A 307 1.25 5.05 -4.90
N LEU A 308 0.41 4.04 -5.13
CA LEU A 308 -0.36 3.92 -6.38
C LEU A 308 -1.32 5.11 -6.57
N THR A 309 -2.02 5.53 -5.51
CA THR A 309 -2.92 6.70 -5.57
C THR A 309 -2.12 7.98 -5.83
N ILE A 310 -0.92 8.12 -5.25
CA ILE A 310 -0.03 9.24 -5.53
C ILE A 310 0.35 9.26 -7.02
N SER A 311 0.71 8.11 -7.60
CA SER A 311 1.06 7.99 -9.02
C SER A 311 -0.14 8.30 -9.94
N GLU A 312 -1.32 7.74 -9.65
CA GLU A 312 -2.55 7.97 -10.43
C GLU A 312 -3.00 9.44 -10.41
N CYS A 313 -2.79 10.12 -9.29
CA CYS A 313 -3.17 11.51 -9.10
C CYS A 313 -2.00 12.49 -9.28
N GLY A 314 -0.89 12.08 -9.86
CA GLY A 314 0.37 12.83 -9.92
C GLY A 314 0.25 14.27 -10.42
N GLU A 315 -0.59 14.50 -11.44
CA GLU A 315 -0.84 15.86 -11.98
C GLU A 315 -1.46 16.81 -10.94
N LYS A 316 -2.29 16.27 -10.02
CA LYS A 316 -2.91 17.05 -8.95
C LYS A 316 -1.97 17.28 -7.77
N LEU A 317 -0.90 16.48 -7.69
CA LEU A 317 0.04 16.45 -6.56
C LEU A 317 1.33 17.23 -6.84
N SER A 318 1.69 17.44 -8.08
CA SER A 318 2.82 18.29 -8.47
C SER A 318 2.60 19.69 -7.92
N SER A 319 3.47 20.18 -7.05
CA SER A 319 3.36 21.43 -6.29
C SER A 319 2.62 21.37 -4.95
N ARG A 320 2.26 20.19 -4.43
CA ARG A 320 1.63 20.09 -3.10
C ARG A 320 2.67 19.96 -2.00
N GLU A 321 2.65 20.91 -1.07
CA GLU A 321 3.60 20.99 0.05
C GLU A 321 3.10 20.27 1.31
N ARG A 322 1.78 20.15 1.48
CA ARG A 322 1.17 19.61 2.70
C ARG A 322 0.30 18.41 2.38
N VAL A 323 0.95 17.28 2.14
CA VAL A 323 0.29 16.00 1.87
C VAL A 323 0.15 15.20 3.15
N LEU A 324 -1.08 14.81 3.48
CA LEU A 324 -1.39 13.93 4.60
C LEU A 324 -1.59 12.51 4.10
N LEU A 325 -0.81 11.57 4.60
CA LEU A 325 -0.95 10.13 4.35
C LEU A 325 -1.51 9.46 5.60
N CYS A 326 -2.43 8.49 5.43
CA CYS A 326 -2.93 7.69 6.54
C CYS A 326 -3.19 6.25 6.11
N GLY A 327 -2.42 5.31 6.66
CA GLY A 327 -2.55 3.86 6.46
C GLY A 327 -3.03 3.17 7.73
N PHE A 328 -3.87 2.14 7.58
CA PHE A 328 -4.38 1.32 8.67
C PHE A 328 -4.77 -0.07 8.16
N GLY A 329 -4.58 -1.11 8.97
CA GLY A 329 -4.89 -2.47 8.55
C GLY A 329 -4.46 -3.54 9.52
N ALA A 330 -4.28 -4.76 8.97
CA ALA A 330 -3.90 -5.94 9.73
C ALA A 330 -2.66 -5.71 10.59
N GLY A 331 -2.72 -6.40 11.81
CA GLY A 331 -1.71 -6.29 12.84
C GLY A 331 -2.34 -6.27 14.23
N LEU A 332 -3.22 -5.37 14.63
CA LEU A 332 -3.60 -4.15 13.89
C LEU A 332 -2.48 -3.13 13.94
N SER A 333 -2.32 -2.39 12.86
CA SER A 333 -1.34 -1.32 12.77
C SER A 333 -1.91 -0.13 12.00
N TRP A 334 -1.49 1.07 12.40
CA TRP A 334 -1.91 2.30 11.73
C TRP A 334 -0.83 3.36 11.82
N ALA A 335 -0.79 4.23 10.84
CA ALA A 335 0.20 5.28 10.74
C ALA A 335 -0.35 6.49 10.00
N ALA A 336 0.18 7.66 10.33
CA ALA A 336 -0.03 8.88 9.57
C ALA A 336 1.31 9.57 9.31
N ALA A 337 1.38 10.26 8.18
CA ALA A 337 2.53 11.09 7.84
C ALA A 337 2.08 12.42 7.22
N THR A 338 2.86 13.47 7.42
CA THR A 338 2.77 14.71 6.64
C THR A 338 4.11 14.97 5.99
N LEU A 339 4.10 15.26 4.69
CA LEU A 339 5.28 15.50 3.89
C LEU A 339 4.96 16.39 2.68
N SER A 340 5.99 16.89 2.01
CA SER A 340 5.88 17.61 0.75
C SER A 340 6.15 16.68 -0.44
N LEU A 341 5.36 16.84 -1.51
CA LEU A 341 5.59 16.24 -2.82
C LEU A 341 5.94 17.29 -3.90
N ALA A 342 6.13 18.55 -3.51
CA ALA A 342 6.36 19.66 -4.44
C ALA A 342 7.62 19.47 -5.30
N SER A 343 8.64 18.79 -4.78
CA SER A 343 9.89 18.49 -5.50
C SER A 343 9.94 17.06 -6.04
N ALA A 344 8.87 16.28 -5.87
CA ALA A 344 8.83 14.89 -6.31
C ALA A 344 8.47 14.78 -7.79
N LYS A 345 9.24 14.01 -8.55
CA LYS A 345 8.88 13.62 -9.91
C LYS A 345 7.98 12.38 -9.86
N ILE A 346 6.70 12.56 -10.12
CA ILE A 346 5.69 11.51 -10.06
C ILE A 346 5.43 11.00 -11.47
N SER A 347 5.76 9.74 -11.73
CA SER A 347 5.47 9.08 -12.99
C SER A 347 4.02 8.59 -13.06
N PRO A 348 3.38 8.61 -14.25
CA PRO A 348 2.07 8.00 -14.42
C PRO A 348 2.14 6.48 -14.21
N VAL A 349 1.01 5.90 -13.82
CA VAL A 349 0.86 4.44 -13.66
C VAL A 349 1.08 3.76 -15.02
N VAL A 350 1.86 2.67 -15.03
CA VAL A 350 2.11 1.88 -16.23
C VAL A 350 1.54 0.48 -16.10
N ASP A 351 1.14 -0.10 -17.24
CA ASP A 351 0.73 -1.50 -17.31
C ASP A 351 1.95 -2.41 -17.41
N TYR A 352 1.95 -3.49 -16.62
CA TYR A 352 2.98 -4.53 -16.68
C TYR A 352 2.90 -5.28 -18.02
N LYS A 353 4.03 -5.32 -18.71
CA LYS A 353 4.20 -6.12 -19.93
C LYS A 353 5.01 -7.35 -19.55
N SER A 354 4.33 -8.51 -19.50
CA SER A 354 4.98 -9.84 -19.33
C SER A 354 5.84 -10.19 -20.51
#